data_aef02e09f254282c2dca65ebffe448e2
#
_entry.id   aef02e09f254282c2dca65ebffe448e2
#
_cell.length_a   1.000
_cell.length_b   1.000
_cell.length_c   1.000
_cell.angle_alpha   90.00
_cell.angle_beta   90.00
_cell.angle_gamma   90.00
#
_symmetry.space_group_name_H-M   'P 1'
#
loop_
_entity.id
_entity.type
_entity.pdbx_description
1 polymer ?
#
loop_
_entity_poly.entity_id
_entity_poly.type
_entity_poly.pdbx_seq_one_letter_code
_entity_poly.pdbx_strand_id
1 'polypeptide(L)'
;MPRDDEFFERLARLGREGQAFAVATVVARRPPVSAHLGDRALILADGRMEGFVGGACSHEIVRAQALEALAAGRSRVVSIRPDVGGDDAGPDRVVVPMTCASEGAVDVYIEPFVQARLLVVVGATPIAGAVARAARSLDYRVVRVVDGRERADIEGDAAAHGYTVAPLEALSDLLKSPAARQDDRAVVVASQGHYDEEALVAALAGSVPYVGLVASRTRGTALKALLAKQGVVVGALKNPAGLDLGARTPADVAVSILAEIVQTRSIRSSVEPVAPMATISSAAAVAAIDPVCHMHVVVATARHASELDGVTYYFCGAGCKARFLEQPHSFLSRTP
;
A
#
# COMPACT_ATOMS: atom_id res chain seq x y z
N MET A 1 1.81 22.82 -16.99
CA MET A 1 2.22 21.42 -16.82
C MET A 1 3.73 21.39 -16.69
N PRO A 2 4.33 20.60 -15.79
CA PRO A 2 5.74 20.28 -15.91
C PRO A 2 5.97 19.70 -17.31
N ARG A 3 7.13 19.95 -17.91
CA ARG A 3 7.49 19.35 -19.20
C ARG A 3 7.46 17.85 -19.00
N ASP A 4 7.03 17.10 -20.02
CA ASP A 4 6.89 15.63 -19.91
C ASP A 4 8.19 14.96 -19.43
N ASP A 5 9.34 15.48 -19.84
CA ASP A 5 10.68 15.04 -19.41
C ASP A 5 10.87 15.16 -17.89
N GLU A 6 10.50 16.29 -17.28
CA GLU A 6 10.62 16.51 -15.84
C GLU A 6 9.70 15.56 -15.04
N PHE A 7 8.52 15.28 -15.57
CA PHE A 7 7.59 14.33 -14.95
C PHE A 7 8.16 12.91 -14.94
N PHE A 8 8.65 12.41 -16.08
CA PHE A 8 9.26 11.07 -16.17
C PHE A 8 10.55 10.95 -15.38
N GLU A 9 11.40 11.99 -15.36
CA GLU A 9 12.59 12.02 -14.51
C GLU A 9 12.23 11.92 -13.02
N ARG A 10 11.16 12.62 -12.60
CA ARG A 10 10.65 12.55 -11.23
C ARG A 10 10.19 11.15 -10.86
N LEU A 11 9.42 10.46 -11.75
CA LEU A 11 9.01 9.07 -11.55
C LEU A 11 10.19 8.12 -11.44
N ALA A 12 11.15 8.24 -12.36
CA ALA A 12 12.36 7.41 -12.37
C ALA A 12 13.19 7.60 -11.09
N ARG A 13 13.28 8.83 -10.56
CA ARG A 13 13.95 9.12 -9.29
C ARG A 13 13.23 8.44 -8.12
N LEU A 14 11.92 8.62 -8.00
CA LEU A 14 11.12 8.00 -6.94
C LEU A 14 11.23 6.48 -6.95
N GLY A 15 11.19 5.88 -8.14
CA GLY A 15 11.38 4.44 -8.31
C GLY A 15 12.76 3.96 -7.84
N ARG A 16 13.84 4.70 -8.18
CA ARG A 16 15.20 4.38 -7.71
C ARG A 16 15.36 4.55 -6.19
N GLU A 17 14.71 5.57 -5.62
CA GLU A 17 14.69 5.83 -4.17
C GLU A 17 13.79 4.83 -3.41
N GLY A 18 13.06 3.97 -4.14
CA GLY A 18 12.13 3.02 -3.56
C GLY A 18 10.96 3.69 -2.85
N GLN A 19 10.55 4.89 -3.28
CA GLN A 19 9.38 5.56 -2.75
C GLN A 19 8.12 5.07 -3.48
N ALA A 20 7.06 4.76 -2.71
CA ALA A 20 5.77 4.41 -3.30
C ALA A 20 5.05 5.68 -3.79
N PHE A 21 4.48 5.60 -4.99
CA PHE A 21 3.69 6.68 -5.59
C PHE A 21 2.63 6.12 -6.53
N ALA A 22 1.63 6.91 -6.86
CA ALA A 22 0.67 6.59 -7.91
C ALA A 22 0.72 7.63 -9.03
N VAL A 23 0.46 7.19 -10.24
CA VAL A 23 0.24 8.06 -11.40
C VAL A 23 -1.25 8.03 -11.75
N ALA A 24 -1.87 9.19 -11.80
CA ALA A 24 -3.23 9.35 -12.28
C ALA A 24 -3.20 9.97 -13.68
N THR A 25 -3.91 9.36 -14.62
CA THR A 25 -3.99 9.84 -16.02
C THR A 25 -5.44 9.94 -16.45
N VAL A 26 -5.82 11.10 -17.01
CA VAL A 26 -7.15 11.30 -17.59
C VAL A 26 -7.26 10.50 -18.88
N VAL A 27 -8.15 9.50 -18.92
CA VAL A 27 -8.33 8.56 -20.04
C VAL A 27 -9.62 8.79 -20.82
N ALA A 28 -10.60 9.49 -20.22
CA ALA A 28 -11.79 9.94 -20.93
C ALA A 28 -12.37 11.18 -20.25
N ARG A 29 -13.12 12.00 -21.01
CA ARG A 29 -13.83 13.16 -20.47
C ARG A 29 -15.12 13.46 -21.23
N ARG A 30 -16.09 14.02 -20.53
CA ARG A 30 -17.31 14.61 -21.10
C ARG A 30 -17.43 16.06 -20.62
N PRO A 31 -17.35 17.07 -21.50
CA PRO A 31 -17.52 18.48 -21.11
C PRO A 31 -18.87 18.73 -20.41
N PRO A 32 -18.94 19.75 -19.55
CA PRO A 32 -17.89 20.74 -19.24
C PRO A 32 -16.96 20.28 -18.10
N VAL A 33 -15.68 20.03 -18.39
CA VAL A 33 -14.62 19.74 -17.41
C VAL A 33 -13.35 20.48 -17.79
N SER A 34 -12.57 20.88 -16.79
CA SER A 34 -11.27 21.54 -16.99
C SER A 34 -10.14 20.58 -17.36
N ALA A 35 -10.33 19.28 -17.14
CA ALA A 35 -9.37 18.27 -17.48
C ALA A 35 -9.31 18.00 -18.99
N HIS A 36 -8.13 17.65 -19.50
CA HIS A 36 -7.90 17.22 -20.87
C HIS A 36 -7.43 15.76 -20.90
N LEU A 37 -7.70 15.09 -22.02
CA LEU A 37 -7.20 13.74 -22.25
C LEU A 37 -5.68 13.73 -22.17
N GLY A 38 -5.11 12.81 -21.38
CA GLY A 38 -3.68 12.71 -21.16
C GLY A 38 -3.14 13.61 -20.03
N ASP A 39 -3.96 14.47 -19.42
CA ASP A 39 -3.55 15.17 -18.19
C ASP A 39 -3.14 14.18 -17.13
N ARG A 40 -2.06 14.49 -16.40
CA ARG A 40 -1.45 13.60 -15.41
C ARG A 40 -1.21 14.28 -14.09
N ALA A 41 -1.25 13.46 -13.02
CA ALA A 41 -0.78 13.84 -11.72
C ALA A 41 0.00 12.69 -11.07
N LEU A 42 1.02 13.05 -10.29
CA LEU A 42 1.76 12.17 -9.41
C LEU A 42 1.22 12.34 -8.00
N ILE A 43 0.88 11.24 -7.34
CA ILE A 43 0.40 11.23 -5.97
C ILE A 43 1.40 10.45 -5.11
N LEU A 44 1.98 11.11 -4.11
CA LEU A 44 2.92 10.49 -3.17
C LEU A 44 2.17 9.77 -2.04
N ALA A 45 2.84 8.87 -1.35
CA ALA A 45 2.26 8.11 -0.25
C ALA A 45 1.79 8.98 0.94
N ASP A 46 2.33 10.20 1.08
CA ASP A 46 1.90 11.19 2.08
C ASP A 46 0.67 12.00 1.63
N GLY A 47 0.12 11.72 0.45
CA GLY A 47 -1.03 12.40 -0.12
C GLY A 47 -0.72 13.70 -0.85
N ARG A 48 0.53 14.13 -0.95
CA ARG A 48 0.92 15.26 -1.81
C ARG A 48 0.67 14.89 -3.27
N MET A 49 0.10 15.83 -4.02
CA MET A 49 -0.22 15.65 -5.43
C MET A 49 0.46 16.72 -6.26
N GLU A 50 1.19 16.32 -7.29
CA GLU A 50 1.90 17.15 -8.26
C GLU A 50 1.28 16.92 -9.64
N GLY A 51 0.82 17.98 -10.33
CA GLY A 51 0.18 17.87 -11.64
C GLY A 51 -1.30 18.25 -11.65
N PHE A 52 -2.05 17.80 -12.65
CA PHE A 52 -3.44 18.21 -12.85
C PHE A 52 -4.29 17.11 -13.49
N VAL A 53 -5.46 16.86 -12.92
CA VAL A 53 -6.45 15.89 -13.43
C VAL A 53 -7.89 16.43 -13.34
N GLY A 54 -8.04 17.75 -13.25
CA GLY A 54 -9.33 18.44 -13.16
C GLY A 54 -9.39 19.42 -11.99
N GLY A 55 -10.56 20.03 -11.78
CA GLY A 55 -10.80 21.01 -10.72
C GLY A 55 -10.72 20.41 -9.31
N ALA A 56 -10.98 21.26 -8.30
CA ALA A 56 -10.79 20.91 -6.88
C ALA A 56 -11.53 19.63 -6.45
N CYS A 57 -12.75 19.40 -6.93
CA CYS A 57 -13.53 18.20 -6.60
C CYS A 57 -12.86 16.92 -7.16
N SER A 58 -12.48 16.94 -8.44
CA SER A 58 -11.78 15.81 -9.06
C SER A 58 -10.43 15.54 -8.40
N HIS A 59 -9.70 16.61 -8.02
CA HIS A 59 -8.42 16.52 -7.34
C HIS A 59 -8.51 15.72 -6.03
N GLU A 60 -9.48 16.04 -5.16
CA GLU A 60 -9.63 15.33 -3.87
C GLU A 60 -10.07 13.90 -4.05
N ILE A 61 -11.00 13.62 -4.98
CA ILE A 61 -11.44 12.25 -5.28
C ILE A 61 -10.27 11.42 -5.81
N VAL A 62 -9.52 11.94 -6.78
CA VAL A 62 -8.38 11.23 -7.37
C VAL A 62 -7.29 11.01 -6.32
N ARG A 63 -7.01 12.00 -5.47
CA ARG A 63 -6.05 11.85 -4.37
C ARG A 63 -6.45 10.73 -3.40
N ALA A 64 -7.69 10.71 -2.95
CA ALA A 64 -8.20 9.66 -2.05
C ALA A 64 -8.11 8.27 -2.71
N GLN A 65 -8.56 8.16 -3.95
CA GLN A 65 -8.55 6.90 -4.70
C GLN A 65 -7.14 6.42 -5.06
N ALA A 66 -6.18 7.34 -5.24
CA ALA A 66 -4.78 7.01 -5.44
C ALA A 66 -4.13 6.44 -4.16
N LEU A 67 -4.45 6.99 -2.99
CA LEU A 67 -3.98 6.45 -1.71
C LEU A 67 -4.56 5.05 -1.45
N GLU A 68 -5.83 4.81 -1.78
CA GLU A 68 -6.42 3.47 -1.71
C GLU A 68 -5.77 2.50 -2.71
N ALA A 69 -5.48 2.94 -3.95
CA ALA A 69 -4.78 2.14 -4.95
C ALA A 69 -3.37 1.77 -4.47
N LEU A 70 -2.64 2.72 -3.86
CA LEU A 70 -1.34 2.48 -3.23
C LEU A 70 -1.45 1.49 -2.08
N ALA A 71 -2.48 1.63 -1.24
CA ALA A 71 -2.72 0.71 -0.13
C ALA A 71 -3.02 -0.71 -0.64
N ALA A 72 -3.84 -0.85 -1.67
CA ALA A 72 -4.20 -2.14 -2.26
C ALA A 72 -3.11 -2.73 -3.19
N GLY A 73 -2.20 -1.90 -3.72
CA GLY A 73 -1.22 -2.30 -4.74
C GLY A 73 -1.89 -2.70 -6.07
N ARG A 74 -3.08 -2.16 -6.38
CA ARG A 74 -3.86 -2.48 -7.60
C ARG A 74 -4.30 -1.22 -8.31
N SER A 75 -4.15 -1.23 -9.64
CA SER A 75 -4.64 -0.16 -10.50
C SER A 75 -6.17 -0.13 -10.53
N ARG A 76 -6.72 1.05 -10.82
CA ARG A 76 -8.17 1.23 -10.97
C ARG A 76 -8.52 2.36 -11.93
N VAL A 77 -9.71 2.32 -12.48
CA VAL A 77 -10.31 3.45 -13.17
C VAL A 77 -11.30 4.14 -12.23
N VAL A 78 -11.18 5.44 -12.06
CA VAL A 78 -12.10 6.26 -11.27
C VAL A 78 -12.94 7.08 -12.22
N SER A 79 -14.24 6.80 -12.28
CA SER A 79 -15.22 7.52 -13.09
C SER A 79 -15.93 8.53 -12.22
N ILE A 80 -15.64 9.81 -12.43
CA ILE A 80 -16.23 10.94 -11.70
C ILE A 80 -17.31 11.54 -12.58
N ARG A 81 -18.59 11.42 -12.19
CA ARG A 81 -19.74 11.83 -13.01
C ARG A 81 -20.94 12.23 -12.15
N PRO A 82 -21.83 13.11 -12.65
CA PRO A 82 -23.01 13.56 -11.91
C PRO A 82 -24.05 12.43 -11.70
N ASP A 83 -24.15 11.50 -12.62
CA ASP A 83 -25.11 10.41 -12.65
C ASP A 83 -24.45 9.09 -12.17
N VAL A 84 -24.92 8.55 -11.07
CA VAL A 84 -24.50 7.27 -10.50
C VAL A 84 -25.45 6.13 -10.90
N GLY A 85 -26.09 6.22 -12.06
CA GLY A 85 -27.01 5.22 -12.56
C GLY A 85 -26.35 4.35 -13.63
N GLY A 86 -26.18 3.07 -13.35
CA GLY A 86 -25.77 2.07 -14.33
C GLY A 86 -24.79 1.02 -13.81
N ASP A 87 -24.80 -0.12 -14.44
CA ASP A 87 -24.04 -1.35 -14.21
C ASP A 87 -22.51 -1.22 -14.52
N ASP A 88 -21.98 0.00 -14.47
CA ASP A 88 -20.61 0.33 -14.87
C ASP A 88 -19.56 0.12 -13.76
N ALA A 89 -19.94 -0.37 -12.59
CA ALA A 89 -19.03 -0.75 -11.53
C ALA A 89 -18.45 -2.15 -11.82
N GLY A 90 -17.16 -2.21 -12.06
CA GLY A 90 -16.39 -3.46 -12.20
C GLY A 90 -15.38 -3.60 -11.06
N PRO A 91 -14.70 -4.75 -10.97
CA PRO A 91 -13.71 -4.99 -9.91
C PRO A 91 -12.57 -3.96 -9.90
N ASP A 92 -12.28 -3.35 -11.05
CA ASP A 92 -11.20 -2.38 -11.22
C ASP A 92 -11.73 -0.97 -11.57
N ARG A 93 -13.04 -0.74 -11.45
CA ARG A 93 -13.68 0.55 -11.72
C ARG A 93 -14.47 1.05 -10.52
N VAL A 94 -14.17 2.25 -10.07
CA VAL A 94 -14.88 2.96 -9.00
C VAL A 94 -15.63 4.13 -9.60
N VAL A 95 -16.96 4.18 -9.40
CA VAL A 95 -17.79 5.31 -9.82
C VAL A 95 -18.02 6.22 -8.62
N VAL A 96 -17.65 7.48 -8.74
CA VAL A 96 -17.79 8.49 -7.69
C VAL A 96 -18.72 9.60 -8.18
N PRO A 97 -19.78 9.94 -7.43
CA PRO A 97 -20.67 11.02 -7.81
C PRO A 97 -19.91 12.37 -7.80
N MET A 98 -20.06 13.15 -8.87
CA MET A 98 -19.58 14.50 -8.90
C MET A 98 -20.63 15.42 -8.26
N THR A 99 -20.29 15.99 -7.10
CA THR A 99 -21.19 16.89 -6.35
C THR A 99 -21.08 18.35 -6.76
N CYS A 100 -20.23 18.66 -7.76
CA CYS A 100 -20.06 20.02 -8.28
C CYS A 100 -21.19 20.40 -9.25
N ALA A 101 -21.45 21.72 -9.37
CA ALA A 101 -22.43 22.28 -10.32
C ALA A 101 -22.07 22.07 -11.81
N SER A 102 -20.93 21.46 -12.13
CA SER A 102 -20.54 21.11 -13.49
C SER A 102 -21.09 19.72 -13.84
N GLU A 103 -21.90 19.64 -14.89
CA GLU A 103 -22.51 18.41 -15.39
C GLU A 103 -21.52 17.51 -16.18
N GLY A 104 -20.24 17.81 -16.15
CA GLY A 104 -19.20 17.09 -16.86
C GLY A 104 -18.84 15.77 -16.21
N ALA A 105 -18.11 14.91 -16.94
CA ALA A 105 -17.57 13.67 -16.40
C ALA A 105 -16.09 13.50 -16.78
N VAL A 106 -15.33 12.79 -15.95
CA VAL A 106 -13.94 12.43 -16.22
C VAL A 106 -13.65 11.02 -15.71
N ASP A 107 -12.99 10.23 -16.56
CA ASP A 107 -12.43 8.95 -16.17
C ASP A 107 -10.92 9.11 -15.99
N VAL A 108 -10.43 8.68 -14.84
CA VAL A 108 -9.01 8.76 -14.48
C VAL A 108 -8.50 7.35 -14.19
N TYR A 109 -7.51 6.90 -14.95
CA TYR A 109 -6.77 5.68 -14.64
C TYR A 109 -5.72 5.98 -13.59
N ILE A 110 -5.71 5.21 -12.51
CA ILE A 110 -4.77 5.33 -11.40
C ILE A 110 -3.90 4.09 -11.36
N GLU A 111 -2.61 4.27 -11.54
CA GLU A 111 -1.60 3.23 -11.51
C GLU A 111 -0.69 3.40 -10.29
N PRO A 112 -0.74 2.48 -9.30
CA PRO A 112 0.15 2.54 -8.15
C PRO A 112 1.50 1.89 -8.46
N PHE A 113 2.57 2.60 -8.16
CA PHE A 113 3.94 2.11 -8.15
C PHE A 113 4.34 1.83 -6.71
N VAL A 114 4.14 0.60 -6.29
CA VAL A 114 4.49 0.14 -4.95
C VAL A 114 5.88 -0.49 -4.97
N GLN A 115 6.53 -0.46 -3.82
CA GLN A 115 7.85 -1.07 -3.70
C GLN A 115 7.78 -2.58 -3.93
N ALA A 116 8.87 -3.13 -4.48
CA ALA A 116 9.04 -4.56 -4.55
C ALA A 116 8.99 -5.18 -3.15
N ARG A 117 8.30 -6.30 -3.03
CA ARG A 117 8.19 -7.07 -1.78
C ARG A 117 9.57 -7.42 -1.23
N LEU A 118 9.75 -7.28 0.06
CA LEU A 118 11.02 -7.59 0.71
C LEU A 118 11.05 -9.04 1.20
N LEU A 119 11.99 -9.80 0.69
CA LEU A 119 12.34 -11.10 1.27
C LEU A 119 13.74 -11.01 1.90
N VAL A 120 13.80 -11.21 3.21
CA VAL A 120 15.05 -11.37 3.93
C VAL A 120 15.33 -12.86 4.08
N VAL A 121 16.49 -13.30 3.60
CA VAL A 121 16.95 -14.69 3.71
C VAL A 121 18.17 -14.73 4.60
N VAL A 122 18.03 -15.35 5.77
CA VAL A 122 19.09 -15.43 6.76
C VAL A 122 19.87 -16.74 6.59
N GLY A 123 21.16 -16.63 6.31
CA GLY A 123 22.08 -17.76 6.18
C GLY A 123 22.84 -17.84 4.87
N ALA A 124 23.99 -18.56 4.91
CA ALA A 124 24.86 -18.79 3.76
C ALA A 124 24.64 -20.15 3.07
N THR A 125 23.68 -20.95 3.55
CA THR A 125 23.44 -22.32 3.10
C THR A 125 22.98 -22.45 1.65
N PRO A 126 23.09 -23.63 1.00
CA PRO A 126 22.58 -23.88 -0.32
C PRO A 126 21.08 -23.61 -0.47
N ILE A 127 20.27 -23.90 0.57
CA ILE A 127 18.83 -23.61 0.58
C ILE A 127 18.62 -22.09 0.60
N ALA A 128 19.33 -21.36 1.44
CA ALA A 128 19.24 -19.89 1.49
C ALA A 128 19.59 -19.28 0.12
N GLY A 129 20.63 -19.76 -0.56
CA GLY A 129 20.98 -19.34 -1.90
C GLY A 129 19.88 -19.64 -2.93
N ALA A 130 19.30 -20.84 -2.90
CA ALA A 130 18.23 -21.23 -3.80
C ALA A 130 16.97 -20.35 -3.62
N VAL A 131 16.58 -20.10 -2.35
CA VAL A 131 15.46 -19.19 -2.04
C VAL A 131 15.73 -17.78 -2.56
N ALA A 132 16.93 -17.25 -2.32
CA ALA A 132 17.30 -15.90 -2.77
C ALA A 132 17.22 -15.76 -4.29
N ARG A 133 17.79 -16.68 -5.04
CA ARG A 133 17.77 -16.68 -6.52
C ARG A 133 16.34 -16.82 -7.07
N ALA A 134 15.58 -17.78 -6.58
CA ALA A 134 14.21 -18.01 -7.05
C ALA A 134 13.29 -16.82 -6.74
N ALA A 135 13.44 -16.17 -5.59
CA ALA A 135 12.65 -15.00 -5.21
C ALA A 135 12.93 -13.79 -6.12
N ARG A 136 14.15 -13.63 -6.64
CA ARG A 136 14.47 -12.58 -7.61
C ARG A 136 13.68 -12.73 -8.90
N SER A 137 13.43 -13.96 -9.35
CA SER A 137 12.59 -14.22 -10.54
C SER A 137 11.10 -13.94 -10.31
N LEU A 138 10.70 -13.69 -9.06
CA LEU A 138 9.33 -13.32 -8.65
C LEU A 138 9.25 -11.85 -8.20
N ASP A 139 10.16 -11.01 -8.66
CA ASP A 139 10.22 -9.57 -8.39
C ASP A 139 10.35 -9.19 -6.92
N TYR A 140 10.87 -10.09 -6.06
CA TYR A 140 11.21 -9.71 -4.70
C TYR A 140 12.49 -8.88 -4.67
N ARG A 141 12.50 -7.83 -3.84
CA ARG A 141 13.74 -7.26 -3.35
C ARG A 141 14.31 -8.23 -2.30
N VAL A 142 15.42 -8.87 -2.62
CA VAL A 142 16.02 -9.87 -1.75
C VAL A 142 17.24 -9.30 -1.04
N VAL A 143 17.29 -9.49 0.28
CA VAL A 143 18.46 -9.20 1.11
C VAL A 143 18.87 -10.50 1.80
N ARG A 144 20.08 -10.99 1.54
CA ARG A 144 20.66 -12.07 2.33
C ARG A 144 21.37 -11.48 3.53
N VAL A 145 21.03 -12.03 4.69
CA VAL A 145 21.61 -11.63 5.96
C VAL A 145 22.47 -12.78 6.49
N VAL A 146 23.72 -12.51 6.74
CA VAL A 146 24.72 -13.51 7.16
C VAL A 146 25.64 -12.96 8.24
N ASP A 147 26.30 -13.87 8.97
CA ASP A 147 27.45 -13.52 9.80
C ASP A 147 28.56 -12.93 8.92
N GLY A 148 29.31 -11.97 9.46
CA GLY A 148 30.36 -11.27 8.70
C GLY A 148 31.41 -12.21 8.11
N ARG A 149 31.65 -13.37 8.70
CA ARG A 149 32.61 -14.39 8.23
C ARG A 149 32.14 -15.11 6.97
N GLU A 150 30.83 -15.25 6.77
CA GLU A 150 30.23 -15.95 5.63
C GLU A 150 29.98 -15.01 4.43
N ARG A 151 30.21 -13.71 4.62
CA ARG A 151 29.85 -12.69 3.61
C ARG A 151 30.61 -12.87 2.30
N ALA A 152 31.89 -13.11 2.36
CA ALA A 152 32.73 -13.27 1.17
C ALA A 152 32.29 -14.45 0.30
N ASP A 153 31.77 -15.53 0.91
CA ASP A 153 31.36 -16.74 0.21
C ASP A 153 30.12 -16.55 -0.66
N ILE A 154 29.32 -15.50 -0.37
CA ILE A 154 28.04 -15.27 -1.06
C ILE A 154 28.01 -13.99 -1.89
N GLU A 155 28.99 -13.10 -1.80
CA GLU A 155 29.01 -11.82 -2.54
C GLU A 155 29.01 -12.04 -4.06
N GLY A 156 29.74 -13.04 -4.54
CA GLY A 156 29.76 -13.40 -5.97
C GLY A 156 28.39 -13.86 -6.49
N ASP A 157 27.71 -14.72 -5.72
CA ASP A 157 26.35 -15.17 -6.05
C ASP A 157 25.35 -14.00 -5.97
N ALA A 158 25.52 -13.10 -5.02
CA ALA A 158 24.68 -11.91 -4.88
C ALA A 158 24.79 -10.97 -6.08
N ALA A 159 26.01 -10.69 -6.52
CA ALA A 159 26.27 -9.85 -7.68
C ALA A 159 25.73 -10.49 -8.98
N ALA A 160 25.88 -11.79 -9.15
CA ALA A 160 25.42 -12.53 -10.33
C ALA A 160 23.88 -12.56 -10.44
N HIS A 161 23.16 -12.55 -9.31
CA HIS A 161 21.70 -12.70 -9.28
C HIS A 161 20.94 -11.44 -8.81
N GLY A 162 21.64 -10.33 -8.57
CA GLY A 162 21.03 -9.03 -8.29
C GLY A 162 20.32 -8.93 -6.94
N TYR A 163 20.80 -9.63 -5.91
CA TYR A 163 20.36 -9.41 -4.54
C TYR A 163 21.47 -8.76 -3.68
N THR A 164 21.10 -8.18 -2.55
CA THR A 164 22.05 -7.52 -1.65
C THR A 164 22.43 -8.40 -0.47
N VAL A 165 23.61 -8.14 0.13
CA VAL A 165 24.10 -8.84 1.33
C VAL A 165 24.22 -7.82 2.46
N ALA A 166 23.70 -8.19 3.64
CA ALA A 166 23.79 -7.39 4.85
C ALA A 166 24.31 -8.23 6.02
N PRO A 167 24.96 -7.63 7.00
CA PRO A 167 25.37 -8.33 8.21
C PRO A 167 24.16 -8.61 9.13
N LEU A 168 24.31 -9.59 10.04
CA LEU A 168 23.23 -10.04 10.92
C LEU A 168 22.66 -8.91 11.80
N GLU A 169 23.51 -8.01 12.28
CA GLU A 169 23.17 -6.85 13.10
C GLU A 169 22.21 -5.89 12.40
N ALA A 170 22.22 -5.85 11.06
CA ALA A 170 21.34 -4.98 10.27
C ALA A 170 19.91 -5.54 10.15
N LEU A 171 19.64 -6.78 10.58
CA LEU A 171 18.35 -7.44 10.36
C LEU A 171 17.18 -6.63 10.95
N SER A 172 17.30 -6.19 12.20
CA SER A 172 16.26 -5.40 12.87
C SER A 172 15.94 -4.10 12.15
N ASP A 173 16.94 -3.40 11.65
CA ASP A 173 16.76 -2.14 10.94
C ASP A 173 16.17 -2.34 9.53
N LEU A 174 16.57 -3.41 8.85
CA LEU A 174 15.98 -3.81 7.58
C LEU A 174 14.47 -4.08 7.72
N LEU A 175 14.07 -4.73 8.82
CA LEU A 175 12.67 -5.06 9.08
C LEU A 175 11.83 -3.87 9.55
N LYS A 176 12.44 -2.82 10.08
CA LYS A 176 11.78 -1.57 10.49
C LYS A 176 11.78 -0.51 9.38
N SER A 177 12.61 -0.67 8.36
CA SER A 177 12.79 0.31 7.29
C SER A 177 11.46 0.60 6.58
N PRO A 178 11.08 1.85 6.35
CA PRO A 178 9.90 2.22 5.58
C PRO A 178 10.01 1.84 4.09
N ALA A 179 11.18 1.34 3.67
CA ALA A 179 11.49 0.97 2.30
C ALA A 179 10.76 -0.29 1.79
N ALA A 180 9.88 -0.91 2.55
CA ALA A 180 8.92 -1.93 2.11
C ALA A 180 7.68 -1.84 3.01
N ARG A 181 6.50 -2.08 2.44
CA ARG A 181 5.27 -2.19 3.24
C ARG A 181 5.43 -3.32 4.25
N GLN A 182 4.91 -3.12 5.45
CA GLN A 182 5.00 -4.12 6.51
C GLN A 182 4.38 -5.46 6.08
N ASP A 183 3.24 -5.40 5.37
CA ASP A 183 2.51 -6.57 4.90
C ASP A 183 3.17 -7.31 3.73
N ASP A 184 4.15 -6.69 3.07
CA ASP A 184 4.88 -7.26 1.94
C ASP A 184 6.28 -7.77 2.33
N ARG A 185 6.50 -8.04 3.63
CA ARG A 185 7.76 -8.56 4.15
C ARG A 185 7.66 -10.04 4.45
N ALA A 186 8.74 -10.77 4.18
CA ALA A 186 8.90 -12.15 4.58
C ALA A 186 10.34 -12.39 5.06
N VAL A 187 10.51 -13.26 6.04
CA VAL A 187 11.82 -13.70 6.54
C VAL A 187 11.90 -15.22 6.46
N VAL A 188 12.99 -15.71 5.90
CA VAL A 188 13.33 -17.12 5.86
C VAL A 188 14.66 -17.32 6.57
N VAL A 189 14.66 -18.06 7.70
CA VAL A 189 15.86 -18.40 8.45
C VAL A 189 16.34 -19.79 8.03
N ALA A 190 17.52 -19.85 7.46
CA ALA A 190 18.15 -21.05 6.88
C ALA A 190 19.67 -21.07 7.17
N SER A 191 20.09 -20.76 8.42
CA SER A 191 21.49 -20.70 8.85
C SER A 191 22.02 -22.03 9.39
N GLN A 192 21.21 -23.10 9.34
CA GLN A 192 21.55 -24.44 9.90
C GLN A 192 21.92 -24.40 11.38
N GLY A 193 21.49 -23.40 12.12
CA GLY A 193 21.66 -23.30 13.52
C GLY A 193 22.80 -22.42 14.01
N HIS A 194 23.50 -21.78 13.12
CA HIS A 194 24.62 -20.92 13.52
C HIS A 194 24.13 -19.67 14.28
N TYR A 195 23.03 -19.05 13.79
CA TYR A 195 22.43 -17.83 14.39
C TYR A 195 20.90 -17.79 14.23
N ASP A 196 20.23 -18.98 14.16
CA ASP A 196 18.78 -19.10 14.01
C ASP A 196 18.04 -18.35 15.14
N GLU A 197 18.50 -18.46 16.39
CA GLU A 197 17.84 -17.88 17.56
C GLU A 197 17.80 -16.35 17.47
N GLU A 198 18.97 -15.72 17.27
CA GLU A 198 19.10 -14.28 17.14
C GLU A 198 18.27 -13.74 15.98
N ALA A 199 18.33 -14.38 14.82
CA ALA A 199 17.57 -14.01 13.65
C ALA A 199 16.05 -14.12 13.87
N LEU A 200 15.59 -15.16 14.56
CA LEU A 200 14.16 -15.35 14.87
C LEU A 200 13.65 -14.32 15.88
N VAL A 201 14.44 -13.99 16.91
CA VAL A 201 14.10 -12.92 17.86
C VAL A 201 13.85 -11.61 17.11
N ALA A 202 14.78 -11.21 16.24
CA ALA A 202 14.66 -9.99 15.45
C ALA A 202 13.46 -10.03 14.48
N ALA A 203 13.25 -11.15 13.79
CA ALA A 203 12.16 -11.31 12.83
C ALA A 203 10.78 -11.29 13.48
N LEU A 204 10.61 -11.99 14.60
CA LEU A 204 9.33 -12.06 15.31
C LEU A 204 8.99 -10.76 16.03
N ALA A 205 9.97 -9.99 16.51
CA ALA A 205 9.75 -8.65 17.06
C ALA A 205 9.31 -7.64 16.00
N GLY A 206 9.66 -7.85 14.73
CA GLY A 206 9.34 -6.97 13.60
C GLY A 206 7.91 -7.06 13.07
N SER A 207 7.02 -7.87 13.65
CA SER A 207 5.64 -8.10 13.17
C SER A 207 5.57 -8.47 11.69
N VAL A 208 6.52 -9.28 11.20
CA VAL A 208 6.62 -9.71 9.81
C VAL A 208 5.53 -10.73 9.50
N PRO A 209 4.78 -10.61 8.38
CA PRO A 209 3.68 -11.49 8.01
C PRO A 209 4.05 -12.96 7.85
N TYR A 210 5.26 -13.24 7.40
CA TYR A 210 5.78 -14.59 7.24
C TYR A 210 7.18 -14.70 7.83
N VAL A 211 7.34 -15.57 8.81
CA VAL A 211 8.65 -15.97 9.36
C VAL A 211 8.77 -17.49 9.26
N GLY A 212 9.64 -17.96 8.39
CA GLY A 212 9.90 -19.40 8.16
C GLY A 212 11.26 -19.83 8.66
N LEU A 213 11.30 -20.96 9.36
CA LEU A 213 12.55 -21.61 9.80
C LEU A 213 12.78 -22.91 9.01
N VAL A 214 13.91 -22.99 8.34
CA VAL A 214 14.38 -24.20 7.65
C VAL A 214 15.11 -25.11 8.66
N ALA A 215 14.34 -25.93 9.35
CA ALA A 215 14.85 -26.90 10.33
C ALA A 215 13.91 -28.10 10.40
N SER A 216 14.41 -29.21 10.96
CA SER A 216 13.56 -30.37 11.28
C SER A 216 12.46 -29.98 12.27
N ARG A 217 11.36 -30.73 12.27
CA ARG A 217 10.24 -30.51 13.21
C ARG A 217 10.72 -30.55 14.68
N THR A 218 11.59 -31.51 15.03
CA THR A 218 12.14 -31.66 16.38
C THR A 218 12.92 -30.39 16.78
N ARG A 219 13.84 -29.94 15.92
CA ARG A 219 14.65 -28.76 16.20
C ARG A 219 13.78 -27.51 16.31
N GLY A 220 12.82 -27.33 15.40
CA GLY A 220 11.91 -26.17 15.42
C GLY A 220 11.05 -26.15 16.68
N THR A 221 10.56 -27.31 17.16
CA THR A 221 9.80 -27.40 18.43
C THR A 221 10.68 -26.98 19.62
N ALA A 222 11.91 -27.46 19.68
CA ALA A 222 12.84 -27.08 20.74
C ALA A 222 13.13 -25.56 20.72
N LEU A 223 13.36 -24.99 19.54
CA LEU A 223 13.65 -23.57 19.38
C LEU A 223 12.44 -22.68 19.71
N LYS A 224 11.23 -23.09 19.30
CA LYS A 224 9.99 -22.41 19.70
C LYS A 224 9.82 -22.38 21.22
N ALA A 225 10.09 -23.49 21.90
CA ALA A 225 10.02 -23.56 23.37
C ALA A 225 11.06 -22.66 24.04
N LEU A 226 12.26 -22.58 23.48
CA LEU A 226 13.32 -21.69 23.99
C LEU A 226 12.93 -20.22 23.85
N LEU A 227 12.49 -19.81 22.65
CA LEU A 227 12.05 -18.43 22.37
C LEU A 227 10.85 -18.02 23.23
N ALA A 228 9.89 -18.93 23.43
CA ALA A 228 8.74 -18.67 24.30
C ALA A 228 9.16 -18.43 25.77
N LYS A 229 10.19 -19.15 26.28
CA LYS A 229 10.76 -18.89 27.62
C LYS A 229 11.41 -17.51 27.74
N GLN A 230 11.88 -16.96 26.63
CA GLN A 230 12.44 -15.61 26.55
C GLN A 230 11.36 -14.52 26.34
N GLY A 231 10.08 -14.91 26.34
CA GLY A 231 8.95 -13.99 26.16
C GLY A 231 8.67 -13.63 24.69
N VAL A 232 9.26 -14.32 23.72
CA VAL A 232 9.02 -14.09 22.29
C VAL A 232 7.74 -14.76 21.85
N VAL A 233 6.86 -14.04 21.16
CA VAL A 233 5.61 -14.57 20.59
C VAL A 233 5.92 -15.38 19.32
N VAL A 234 5.83 -16.69 19.40
CA VAL A 234 6.22 -17.61 18.32
C VAL A 234 5.07 -18.06 17.40
N GLY A 235 3.86 -17.52 17.56
CA GLY A 235 2.67 -17.95 16.83
C GLY A 235 2.77 -17.82 15.30
N ALA A 236 3.50 -16.83 14.82
CA ALA A 236 3.71 -16.59 13.39
C ALA A 236 4.83 -17.45 12.77
N LEU A 237 5.62 -18.18 13.59
CA LEU A 237 6.76 -18.96 13.12
C LEU A 237 6.32 -20.25 12.43
N LYS A 238 6.58 -20.36 11.13
CA LYS A 238 6.42 -21.55 10.30
C LYS A 238 7.65 -22.46 10.44
N ASN A 239 7.43 -23.71 10.81
CA ASN A 239 8.49 -24.72 10.86
C ASN A 239 7.93 -26.14 10.75
N PRO A 240 8.45 -26.96 9.84
CA PRO A 240 9.40 -26.60 8.78
C PRO A 240 8.83 -25.52 7.87
N ALA A 241 9.69 -24.62 7.34
CA ALA A 241 9.29 -23.64 6.36
C ALA A 241 8.98 -24.31 5.02
N GLY A 242 7.89 -23.90 4.39
CA GLY A 242 7.45 -24.37 3.09
C GLY A 242 6.29 -25.37 3.14
N LEU A 243 5.55 -25.44 2.04
CA LEU A 243 4.50 -26.43 1.84
C LEU A 243 5.11 -27.84 1.71
N ASP A 244 4.37 -28.85 2.16
CA ASP A 244 4.79 -30.26 2.00
C ASP A 244 4.56 -30.71 0.54
N LEU A 245 5.56 -30.49 -0.29
CA LEU A 245 5.59 -30.84 -1.72
C LEU A 245 6.48 -32.06 -2.02
N GLY A 246 6.99 -32.75 -0.99
CA GLY A 246 7.96 -33.81 -1.15
C GLY A 246 9.35 -33.31 -1.62
N ALA A 247 9.68 -32.06 -1.33
CA ALA A 247 10.93 -31.40 -1.71
C ALA A 247 12.17 -32.16 -1.23
N ARG A 248 13.16 -32.37 -2.11
CA ARG A 248 14.40 -33.12 -1.81
C ARG A 248 15.65 -32.31 -2.09
N THR A 249 15.65 -31.43 -3.07
CA THR A 249 16.80 -30.59 -3.42
C THR A 249 16.65 -29.20 -2.80
N PRO A 250 17.74 -28.42 -2.67
CA PRO A 250 17.63 -27.01 -2.25
C PRO A 250 16.70 -26.18 -3.11
N ALA A 251 16.62 -26.46 -4.41
CA ALA A 251 15.71 -25.79 -5.34
C ALA A 251 14.24 -26.13 -5.07
N ASP A 252 13.92 -27.43 -4.82
CA ASP A 252 12.55 -27.85 -4.47
C ASP A 252 12.09 -27.20 -3.16
N VAL A 253 12.98 -27.16 -2.15
CA VAL A 253 12.71 -26.50 -0.88
C VAL A 253 12.46 -25.01 -1.08
N ALA A 254 13.23 -24.35 -1.94
CA ALA A 254 13.00 -22.94 -2.26
C ALA A 254 11.62 -22.71 -2.87
N VAL A 255 11.19 -23.56 -3.82
CA VAL A 255 9.84 -23.50 -4.41
C VAL A 255 8.76 -23.68 -3.34
N SER A 256 8.92 -24.67 -2.45
CA SER A 256 7.94 -24.94 -1.40
C SER A 256 7.78 -23.76 -0.42
N ILE A 257 8.90 -23.11 -0.06
CA ILE A 257 8.90 -21.92 0.81
C ILE A 257 8.23 -20.72 0.12
N LEU A 258 8.58 -20.45 -1.12
CA LEU A 258 7.98 -19.34 -1.89
C LEU A 258 6.49 -19.56 -2.12
N ALA A 259 6.05 -20.80 -2.35
CA ALA A 259 4.64 -21.15 -2.45
C ALA A 259 3.89 -20.89 -1.13
N GLU A 260 4.48 -21.24 0.03
CA GLU A 260 3.89 -20.95 1.34
C GLU A 260 3.79 -19.43 1.61
N ILE A 261 4.81 -18.66 1.23
CA ILE A 261 4.78 -17.19 1.32
C ILE A 261 3.62 -16.63 0.49
N VAL A 262 3.45 -17.10 -0.75
CA VAL A 262 2.35 -16.68 -1.64
C VAL A 262 1.00 -17.06 -1.04
N GLN A 263 0.85 -18.27 -0.54
CA GLN A 263 -0.38 -18.74 0.11
C GLN A 263 -0.75 -17.91 1.34
N THR A 264 0.23 -17.64 2.21
CA THR A 264 0.02 -16.84 3.44
C THR A 264 -0.49 -15.43 3.11
N ARG A 265 0.02 -14.83 2.05
CA ARG A 265 -0.40 -13.51 1.57
C ARG A 265 -1.82 -13.54 0.99
N SER A 266 -2.16 -14.54 0.17
CA SER A 266 -3.50 -14.68 -0.43
C SER A 266 -4.58 -14.84 0.64
N ILE A 267 -4.32 -15.61 1.69
CA ILE A 267 -5.23 -15.79 2.82
C ILE A 267 -5.48 -14.45 3.52
N ARG A 268 -4.46 -13.63 3.75
CA ARG A 268 -4.61 -12.31 4.37
C ARG A 268 -5.43 -11.35 3.50
N SER A 269 -5.18 -11.32 2.20
CA SER A 269 -5.93 -10.48 1.26
C SER A 269 -7.40 -10.87 1.13
N SER A 270 -7.76 -12.14 1.37
CA SER A 270 -9.14 -12.61 1.35
C SER A 270 -9.86 -12.47 2.69
N VAL A 271 -9.13 -12.25 3.78
CA VAL A 271 -9.67 -12.04 5.15
C VAL A 271 -9.87 -10.56 5.46
N GLU A 272 -9.21 -9.66 4.72
CA GLU A 272 -9.68 -8.26 4.74
C GLU A 272 -11.03 -8.22 3.99
N PRO A 273 -12.17 -8.10 4.70
CA PRO A 273 -13.38 -7.71 4.02
C PRO A 273 -13.04 -6.38 3.36
N VAL A 274 -13.52 -6.17 2.13
CA VAL A 274 -13.77 -4.82 1.66
C VAL A 274 -14.62 -4.21 2.77
N ALA A 275 -13.97 -3.49 3.69
CA ALA A 275 -14.66 -2.78 4.72
C ALA A 275 -15.64 -1.88 3.95
N PRO A 276 -16.95 -1.99 4.21
CA PRO A 276 -17.84 -0.93 3.80
C PRO A 276 -17.16 0.31 4.37
N MET A 277 -16.93 1.29 3.52
CA MET A 277 -16.28 2.58 3.81
C MET A 277 -16.27 2.82 5.32
N ALA A 278 -15.13 2.51 5.96
CA ALA A 278 -14.98 2.80 7.36
C ALA A 278 -15.11 4.32 7.41
N THR A 279 -16.26 4.76 7.89
CA THR A 279 -16.42 6.06 8.48
C THR A 279 -15.12 6.32 9.22
N ILE A 280 -14.39 7.33 8.79
CA ILE A 280 -13.17 7.78 9.45
C ILE A 280 -13.60 8.07 10.89
N SER A 281 -13.39 7.13 11.79
CA SER A 281 -13.43 7.36 13.21
C SER A 281 -12.10 8.04 13.58
N SER A 282 -11.96 9.28 13.11
CA SER A 282 -11.15 10.26 13.79
C SER A 282 -11.91 10.63 15.06
N ALA A 283 -11.23 10.77 16.15
CA ALA A 283 -11.76 11.40 17.35
C ALA A 283 -12.58 12.64 16.93
N ALA A 284 -13.89 12.54 17.07
CA ALA A 284 -14.95 13.54 16.92
C ALA A 284 -14.53 14.90 16.28
N ALA A 285 -14.14 14.92 15.03
CA ALA A 285 -14.25 16.12 14.25
C ALA A 285 -15.73 16.27 13.88
N VAL A 286 -16.42 17.22 14.51
CA VAL A 286 -17.81 17.55 14.21
C VAL A 286 -17.87 17.89 12.72
N ALA A 287 -18.53 17.07 11.92
CA ALA A 287 -18.75 17.30 10.50
C ALA A 287 -20.16 17.86 10.31
N ALA A 288 -20.29 18.92 9.54
CA ALA A 288 -21.56 19.47 9.08
C ALA A 288 -21.80 19.09 7.61
N ILE A 289 -23.04 19.04 7.20
CA ILE A 289 -23.42 18.83 5.79
C ILE A 289 -23.66 20.20 5.16
N ASP A 290 -22.99 20.49 4.04
CA ASP A 290 -23.23 21.67 3.23
C ASP A 290 -24.67 21.62 2.67
N PRO A 291 -25.53 22.58 3.01
CA PRO A 291 -26.95 22.51 2.63
C PRO A 291 -27.19 22.69 1.12
N VAL A 292 -26.21 23.16 0.37
CA VAL A 292 -26.33 23.42 -1.09
C VAL A 292 -25.93 22.21 -1.92
N CYS A 293 -24.84 21.52 -1.52
CA CYS A 293 -24.29 20.41 -2.30
C CYS A 293 -24.19 19.08 -1.53
N HIS A 294 -24.64 19.06 -0.28
CA HIS A 294 -24.68 17.92 0.63
C HIS A 294 -23.30 17.28 0.92
N MET A 295 -22.19 17.99 0.69
CA MET A 295 -20.87 17.54 1.06
C MET A 295 -20.62 17.62 2.57
N HIS A 296 -19.90 16.65 3.12
CA HIS A 296 -19.41 16.72 4.49
C HIS A 296 -18.29 17.75 4.62
N VAL A 297 -18.48 18.69 5.54
CA VAL A 297 -17.52 19.76 5.84
C VAL A 297 -17.04 19.57 7.26
N VAL A 298 -15.74 19.42 7.47
CA VAL A 298 -15.14 19.35 8.81
C VAL A 298 -15.22 20.73 9.44
N VAL A 299 -16.04 20.89 10.47
CA VAL A 299 -16.33 22.16 11.13
C VAL A 299 -15.06 22.88 11.61
N ALA A 300 -14.11 22.13 12.19
CA ALA A 300 -12.87 22.68 12.70
C ALA A 300 -11.95 23.32 11.65
N THR A 301 -12.10 22.95 10.38
CA THR A 301 -11.29 23.48 9.26
C THR A 301 -12.09 24.24 8.21
N ALA A 302 -13.40 24.42 8.45
CA ALA A 302 -14.31 25.08 7.52
C ALA A 302 -13.95 26.57 7.34
N ARG A 303 -13.60 26.94 6.12
CA ARG A 303 -13.25 28.34 5.75
C ARG A 303 -14.49 29.18 5.39
N HIS A 304 -15.60 28.52 5.10
CA HIS A 304 -16.83 29.17 4.65
C HIS A 304 -17.97 28.74 5.59
N ALA A 305 -18.46 29.68 6.37
CA ALA A 305 -19.62 29.50 7.24
C ALA A 305 -20.54 30.73 7.15
N SER A 306 -21.82 30.53 7.46
CA SER A 306 -22.83 31.61 7.58
C SER A 306 -23.83 31.25 8.65
N GLU A 307 -24.33 32.22 9.38
CA GLU A 307 -25.38 32.08 10.37
C GLU A 307 -26.72 32.53 9.81
N LEU A 308 -27.76 31.72 10.02
CA LEU A 308 -29.14 32.04 9.69
C LEU A 308 -30.05 31.52 10.78
N ASP A 309 -30.89 32.36 11.34
CA ASP A 309 -31.86 32.04 12.44
C ASP A 309 -31.18 31.34 13.65
N GLY A 310 -29.97 31.78 14.01
CA GLY A 310 -29.20 31.23 15.13
C GLY A 310 -28.53 29.86 14.86
N VAL A 311 -28.59 29.35 13.63
CA VAL A 311 -27.94 28.10 13.18
C VAL A 311 -26.77 28.44 12.28
N THR A 312 -25.60 27.88 12.60
CA THR A 312 -24.40 28.03 11.75
C THR A 312 -24.35 26.93 10.70
N TYR A 313 -24.33 27.34 9.44
CA TYR A 313 -24.19 26.48 8.27
C TYR A 313 -22.76 26.56 7.73
N TYR A 314 -22.21 25.41 7.37
CA TYR A 314 -20.85 25.27 6.87
C TYR A 314 -20.87 24.84 5.41
N PHE A 315 -19.98 25.42 4.58
CA PHE A 315 -19.96 25.22 3.13
C PHE A 315 -18.61 24.71 2.68
N CYS A 316 -18.63 23.84 1.70
CA CYS A 316 -17.42 23.28 1.08
C CYS A 316 -16.60 24.34 0.31
N GLY A 317 -17.23 25.45 -0.08
CA GLY A 317 -16.58 26.52 -0.85
C GLY A 317 -17.39 27.82 -0.89
N ALA A 318 -16.75 28.88 -1.39
CA ALA A 318 -17.35 30.19 -1.51
C ALA A 318 -18.60 30.23 -2.41
N GLY A 319 -18.63 29.39 -3.45
CA GLY A 319 -19.77 29.28 -4.37
C GLY A 319 -21.02 28.73 -3.71
N CYS A 320 -20.91 27.69 -2.87
CA CYS A 320 -22.05 27.18 -2.11
C CYS A 320 -22.55 28.18 -1.09
N LYS A 321 -21.65 28.87 -0.38
CA LYS A 321 -22.02 29.95 0.53
C LYS A 321 -22.79 31.08 -0.19
N ALA A 322 -22.32 31.52 -1.34
CA ALA A 322 -22.96 32.58 -2.11
C ALA A 322 -24.39 32.19 -2.55
N ARG A 323 -24.56 30.98 -3.11
CA ARG A 323 -25.89 30.46 -3.51
C ARG A 323 -26.83 30.27 -2.32
N PHE A 324 -26.33 29.85 -1.17
CA PHE A 324 -27.14 29.76 0.04
C PHE A 324 -27.64 31.12 0.49
N LEU A 325 -26.77 32.13 0.48
CA LEU A 325 -27.15 33.49 0.88
C LEU A 325 -28.16 34.17 -0.07
N GLU A 326 -28.17 33.80 -1.36
CA GLU A 326 -29.15 34.27 -2.33
C GLU A 326 -30.55 33.68 -2.08
N GLN A 327 -30.65 32.40 -1.74
CA GLN A 327 -31.94 31.71 -1.59
C GLN A 327 -31.91 30.68 -0.45
N PRO A 328 -31.73 31.06 0.83
CA PRO A 328 -31.52 30.14 1.94
C PRO A 328 -32.63 29.09 2.11
N HIS A 329 -33.89 29.54 2.02
CA HIS A 329 -35.06 28.68 2.26
C HIS A 329 -35.23 27.58 1.19
N SER A 330 -34.66 27.74 0.00
CA SER A 330 -34.74 26.72 -1.06
C SER A 330 -33.89 25.51 -0.75
N PHE A 331 -32.89 25.66 0.10
CA PHE A 331 -31.94 24.57 0.51
C PHE A 331 -32.30 23.97 1.86
N LEU A 332 -33.11 24.62 2.67
CA LEU A 332 -33.53 24.16 4.00
C LEU A 332 -34.86 23.39 3.98
N SER A 333 -35.65 23.51 2.93
CA SER A 333 -36.96 22.85 2.80
C SER A 333 -36.93 21.41 2.26
N ARG A 334 -35.74 20.82 2.08
CA ARG A 334 -35.54 19.45 1.56
C ARG A 334 -34.88 18.52 2.57
N THR A 335 -35.20 18.62 3.84
CA THR A 335 -34.86 17.55 4.79
C THR A 335 -36.04 16.58 4.84
N PRO A 336 -35.82 15.24 4.57
CA PRO A 336 -36.87 14.25 4.66
C PRO A 336 -37.32 14.03 6.09
#